data_93146f1b1156b5b1373a5bcd0ec7061b
#
_entry.id   93146f1b1156b5b1373a5bcd0ec7061b
#
_cell.length_a   1.000
_cell.length_b   1.000
_cell.length_c   1.000
_cell.angle_alpha   90.00
_cell.angle_beta   90.00
_cell.angle_gamma   90.00
#
_symmetry.space_group_name_H-M   'P 1'
#
loop_
_entity.id
_entity.type
_entity.pdbx_description
1 polymer ?
#
loop_
_entity_poly.entity_id
_entity_poly.type
_entity_poly.pdbx_seq_one_letter_code
_entity_poly.pdbx_strand_id
1 'polypeptide(L)'
;MTGSGARTSRQLNDSAPVDEQLPQRLFGSRTPTRVTFDNGRVKAFEAPDPSVAQAIETYLASHGYAERVGLVVFPTNYLVRSEVGIDRQDMLLPGVSVSLGFASADVTRASYEAPVQMVLLGRRQTVEVGGKKLVDAGRFDQELVDGIDPFR
;
A
#
# COMPACT_ATOMS: atom_id res chain seq x y z
N MET A 1 -15.97 -12.79 49.89
CA MET A 1 -14.97 -13.59 49.16
C MET A 1 -14.84 -13.03 47.78
N THR A 2 -13.75 -12.34 47.57
CA THR A 2 -13.44 -11.56 46.37
C THR A 2 -12.63 -12.42 45.41
N GLY A 3 -13.13 -12.65 44.21
CA GLY A 3 -12.45 -13.34 43.10
C GLY A 3 -12.06 -12.33 42.03
N SER A 4 -10.85 -11.80 42.15
CA SER A 4 -10.21 -10.96 41.11
C SER A 4 -9.75 -11.83 39.98
N GLY A 5 -10.44 -11.76 38.85
CA GLY A 5 -10.03 -12.37 37.60
C GLY A 5 -9.05 -11.46 36.84
N ALA A 6 -7.77 -11.72 36.96
CA ALA A 6 -6.74 -11.08 36.18
C ALA A 6 -6.93 -11.48 34.70
N ARG A 7 -7.23 -10.49 33.84
CA ARG A 7 -7.13 -10.66 32.38
C ARG A 7 -5.67 -10.68 31.99
N THR A 8 -5.18 -11.84 31.66
CA THR A 8 -3.86 -12.02 31.05
C THR A 8 -3.90 -11.43 29.65
N SER A 9 -3.22 -10.32 29.48
CA SER A 9 -2.92 -9.79 28.14
C SER A 9 -2.03 -10.78 27.43
N ARG A 10 -2.60 -11.49 26.46
CA ARG A 10 -1.87 -12.35 25.56
C ARG A 10 -0.99 -11.46 24.70
N GLN A 11 0.31 -11.42 25.01
CA GLN A 11 1.32 -10.85 24.11
C GLN A 11 1.30 -11.67 22.82
N LEU A 12 0.84 -11.04 21.75
CA LEU A 12 1.08 -11.48 20.38
C LEU A 12 2.56 -11.24 20.04
N ASN A 13 3.42 -12.10 20.54
CA ASN A 13 4.83 -12.15 20.21
C ASN A 13 5.16 -13.53 19.66
N ASP A 14 4.36 -14.00 18.71
CA ASP A 14 4.74 -15.05 17.77
C ASP A 14 5.05 -14.36 16.43
N SER A 15 6.18 -13.64 16.39
CA SER A 15 6.84 -13.37 15.13
C SER A 15 7.40 -14.73 14.66
N ALA A 16 6.61 -15.40 13.80
CA ALA A 16 7.18 -16.42 12.93
C ALA A 16 8.42 -15.80 12.26
N PRO A 17 9.52 -16.54 12.13
CA PRO A 17 10.70 -16.01 11.46
C PRO A 17 10.27 -15.53 10.08
N VAL A 18 10.37 -14.23 9.84
CA VAL A 18 10.21 -13.66 8.51
C VAL A 18 11.27 -14.35 7.67
N ASP A 19 10.82 -15.13 6.69
CA ASP A 19 11.73 -15.85 5.82
C ASP A 19 12.69 -14.82 5.21
N GLU A 20 13.99 -14.95 5.52
CA GLU A 20 15.05 -14.02 5.08
C GLU A 20 15.13 -13.89 3.55
N GLN A 21 14.39 -14.72 2.82
CA GLN A 21 14.36 -14.77 1.36
C GLN A 21 13.35 -13.80 0.72
N LEU A 22 12.45 -13.19 1.49
CA LEU A 22 11.59 -12.13 0.94
C LEU A 22 12.44 -10.88 0.74
N PRO A 23 12.54 -10.35 -0.48
CA PRO A 23 13.32 -9.15 -0.72
C PRO A 23 12.70 -8.02 0.09
N GLN A 24 13.43 -7.60 1.13
CA GLN A 24 12.99 -6.54 2.05
C GLN A 24 12.77 -5.18 1.36
N ARG A 25 13.10 -5.07 0.06
CA ARG A 25 12.94 -3.85 -0.73
C ARG A 25 12.66 -4.16 -2.19
N LEU A 26 11.41 -4.13 -2.58
CA LEU A 26 11.01 -3.82 -3.95
C LEU A 26 11.01 -2.29 -4.21
N PHE A 27 11.56 -1.54 -3.26
CA PHE A 27 11.57 -0.09 -3.26
C PHE A 27 12.66 0.45 -4.16
N GLY A 28 12.27 1.34 -5.05
CA GLY A 28 13.18 2.10 -5.89
C GLY A 28 13.32 1.60 -7.32
N SER A 29 12.63 0.55 -7.74
CA SER A 29 12.54 0.29 -9.17
C SER A 29 11.79 1.45 -9.83
N ARG A 30 12.53 2.27 -10.58
CA ARG A 30 11.94 3.32 -11.43
C ARG A 30 11.32 2.74 -12.70
N THR A 31 11.40 1.44 -12.86
CA THR A 31 10.87 0.72 -14.00
C THR A 31 9.36 0.62 -13.85
N PRO A 32 8.59 1.15 -14.79
CA PRO A 32 7.14 1.09 -14.71
C PRO A 32 6.67 -0.38 -14.75
N THR A 33 5.95 -0.77 -13.73
CA THR A 33 5.33 -2.09 -13.62
C THR A 33 3.83 -1.91 -13.82
N ARG A 34 3.26 -2.69 -14.73
CA ARG A 34 1.81 -2.77 -14.92
C ARG A 34 1.26 -3.91 -14.09
N VAL A 35 0.25 -3.65 -13.29
CA VAL A 35 -0.46 -4.69 -12.52
C VAL A 35 -1.94 -4.66 -12.91
N THR A 36 -2.46 -5.81 -13.26
CA THR A 36 -3.89 -5.98 -13.59
C THR A 36 -4.57 -6.69 -12.44
N PHE A 37 -5.69 -6.14 -12.01
CA PHE A 37 -6.51 -6.69 -10.94
C PHE A 37 -7.82 -7.27 -11.47
N ASP A 38 -8.28 -8.33 -10.82
CA ASP A 38 -9.60 -8.90 -11.04
C ASP A 38 -10.18 -9.34 -9.68
N ASN A 39 -11.38 -8.87 -9.35
CA ASN A 39 -12.06 -9.19 -8.09
C ASN A 39 -11.18 -9.00 -6.83
N GLY A 40 -10.39 -7.91 -6.81
CA GLY A 40 -9.51 -7.58 -5.68
C GLY A 40 -8.28 -8.50 -5.54
N ARG A 41 -7.88 -9.17 -6.62
CA ARG A 41 -6.67 -9.99 -6.69
C ARG A 41 -5.80 -9.57 -7.86
N VAL A 42 -4.49 -9.78 -7.73
CA VAL A 42 -3.57 -9.65 -8.85
C VAL A 42 -3.86 -10.76 -9.85
N LYS A 43 -4.26 -10.38 -11.07
CA LYS A 43 -4.50 -11.29 -12.18
C LYS A 43 -3.26 -11.49 -13.06
N ALA A 44 -2.54 -10.41 -13.27
CA ALA A 44 -1.33 -10.40 -14.09
C ALA A 44 -0.46 -9.21 -13.73
N PHE A 45 0.83 -9.29 -13.99
CA PHE A 45 1.74 -8.16 -13.95
C PHE A 45 2.75 -8.22 -15.09
N GLU A 46 3.25 -7.08 -15.49
CA GLU A 46 4.29 -6.89 -16.49
C GLU A 46 5.37 -5.99 -15.88
N ALA A 47 6.54 -6.55 -15.62
CA ALA A 47 7.71 -5.84 -15.15
C ALA A 47 8.85 -6.02 -16.17
N PRO A 48 9.29 -4.96 -16.85
CA PRO A 48 10.37 -5.03 -17.83
C PRO A 48 11.71 -5.46 -17.25
N ASP A 49 11.93 -5.18 -15.95
CA ASP A 49 13.12 -5.61 -15.24
C ASP A 49 12.90 -7.03 -14.68
N PRO A 50 13.72 -8.02 -15.13
CA PRO A 50 13.58 -9.41 -14.68
C PRO A 50 13.73 -9.59 -13.16
N SER A 51 14.56 -8.77 -12.52
CA SER A 51 14.75 -8.84 -11.06
C SER A 51 13.49 -8.41 -10.31
N VAL A 52 12.82 -7.38 -10.81
CA VAL A 52 11.53 -6.91 -10.28
C VAL A 52 10.45 -7.95 -10.52
N ALA A 53 10.40 -8.54 -11.71
CA ALA A 53 9.44 -9.60 -12.03
C ALA A 53 9.59 -10.78 -11.08
N GLN A 54 10.82 -11.28 -10.89
CA GLN A 54 11.11 -12.39 -9.98
C GLN A 54 10.74 -12.06 -8.53
N ALA A 55 10.99 -10.83 -8.08
CA ALA A 55 10.65 -10.40 -6.73
C ALA A 55 9.13 -10.35 -6.52
N ILE A 56 8.36 -9.90 -7.53
CA ILE A 56 6.89 -9.92 -7.48
C ILE A 56 6.38 -11.36 -7.44
N GLU A 57 6.91 -12.26 -8.28
CA GLU A 57 6.54 -13.67 -8.28
C GLU A 57 6.80 -14.32 -6.93
N THR A 58 7.99 -14.09 -6.37
CA THR A 58 8.36 -14.60 -5.04
C THR A 58 7.41 -14.11 -3.96
N TYR A 59 7.07 -12.81 -4.01
CA TYR A 59 6.12 -12.24 -3.08
C TYR A 59 4.72 -12.87 -3.23
N LEU A 60 4.19 -12.97 -4.44
CA LEU A 60 2.86 -13.53 -4.68
C LEU A 60 2.77 -15.00 -4.27
N ALA A 61 3.87 -15.75 -4.36
CA ALA A 61 3.94 -17.13 -3.93
C ALA A 61 4.14 -17.31 -2.41
N SER A 62 4.48 -16.25 -1.67
CA SER A 62 4.88 -16.34 -0.26
C SER A 62 3.73 -16.67 0.69
N HIS A 63 2.49 -16.31 0.33
CA HIS A 63 1.32 -16.53 1.18
C HIS A 63 0.03 -16.59 0.35
N GLY A 64 -0.96 -17.38 0.78
CA GLY A 64 -2.22 -17.59 0.06
C GLY A 64 -3.09 -16.33 -0.13
N TYR A 65 -2.80 -15.25 0.59
CA TYR A 65 -3.47 -13.95 0.44
C TYR A 65 -2.53 -12.84 -0.04
N ALA A 66 -1.28 -13.15 -0.39
CA ALA A 66 -0.32 -12.15 -0.86
C ALA A 66 -0.79 -11.42 -2.13
N GLU A 67 -1.57 -12.08 -2.96
CA GLU A 67 -2.14 -11.54 -4.20
C GLU A 67 -3.36 -10.63 -4.00
N ARG A 68 -3.94 -10.61 -2.78
CA ARG A 68 -5.16 -9.84 -2.52
C ARG A 68 -4.85 -8.38 -2.24
N VAL A 69 -5.71 -7.51 -2.76
CA VAL A 69 -5.72 -6.10 -2.41
C VAL A 69 -6.13 -5.97 -0.95
N GLY A 70 -5.20 -5.59 -0.09
CA GLY A 70 -5.44 -5.38 1.33
C GLY A 70 -5.99 -3.99 1.62
N LEU A 71 -5.31 -2.96 1.11
CA LEU A 71 -5.68 -1.57 1.32
C LEU A 71 -5.60 -0.80 0.00
N VAL A 72 -6.52 0.13 -0.18
CA VAL A 72 -6.43 1.18 -1.18
C VAL A 72 -6.34 2.50 -0.42
N VAL A 73 -5.27 3.23 -0.61
CA VAL A 73 -5.00 4.47 0.12
C VAL A 73 -5.04 5.64 -0.87
N PHE A 74 -5.85 6.63 -0.54
CA PHE A 74 -5.88 7.92 -1.23
C PHE A 74 -5.39 9.00 -0.24
N PRO A 75 -4.11 9.35 -0.28
CA PRO A 75 -3.54 10.36 0.61
C PRO A 75 -4.11 11.73 0.33
N THR A 76 -4.39 12.47 1.38
CA THR A 76 -4.92 13.85 1.30
C THR A 76 -3.89 14.91 1.69
N ASN A 77 -2.64 14.53 1.89
CA ASN A 77 -1.58 15.46 2.27
C ASN A 77 -1.02 16.18 1.04
N TYR A 78 -1.62 17.32 0.70
CA TYR A 78 -1.21 18.15 -0.44
C TYR A 78 0.18 18.81 -0.28
N LEU A 79 0.77 18.76 0.92
CA LEU A 79 2.11 19.30 1.18
C LEU A 79 3.24 18.38 0.73
N VAL A 80 2.97 17.09 0.59
CA VAL A 80 3.96 16.13 0.08
C VAL A 80 4.00 16.25 -1.45
N ARG A 81 5.12 16.73 -1.97
CA ARG A 81 5.26 17.06 -3.41
C ARG A 81 6.27 16.20 -4.16
N SER A 82 7.11 15.46 -3.44
CA SER A 82 8.17 14.65 -4.05
C SER A 82 8.48 13.43 -3.20
N GLU A 83 8.98 12.40 -3.85
CA GLU A 83 9.51 11.22 -3.20
C GLU A 83 10.77 11.58 -2.39
N VAL A 84 10.88 10.98 -1.22
CA VAL A 84 12.03 11.12 -0.32
C VAL A 84 12.77 9.80 -0.09
N GLY A 85 12.23 8.68 -0.64
CA GLY A 85 12.79 7.34 -0.48
C GLY A 85 12.47 6.70 0.87
N ILE A 86 11.48 7.23 1.57
CA ILE A 86 10.95 6.66 2.82
C ILE A 86 9.53 6.19 2.55
N ASP A 87 9.32 4.89 2.58
CA ASP A 87 8.08 4.22 2.19
C ASP A 87 6.82 4.84 2.76
N ARG A 88 6.81 5.07 4.08
CA ARG A 88 5.65 5.65 4.77
C ARG A 88 5.37 7.10 4.36
N GLN A 89 6.40 7.83 3.95
CA GLN A 89 6.23 9.20 3.47
C GLN A 89 5.82 9.20 1.99
N ASP A 90 6.42 8.33 1.20
CA ASP A 90 6.12 8.23 -0.23
C ASP A 90 4.70 7.70 -0.49
N MET A 91 4.12 6.93 0.44
CA MET A 91 2.70 6.57 0.42
C MET A 91 1.75 7.76 0.60
N LEU A 92 2.24 8.89 1.06
CA LEU A 92 1.45 10.12 1.26
C LEU A 92 1.46 11.04 0.03
N LEU A 93 2.15 10.67 -1.03
CA LEU A 93 2.11 11.41 -2.29
C LEU A 93 0.71 11.40 -2.90
N PRO A 94 0.28 12.54 -3.49
CA PRO A 94 -1.03 12.62 -4.14
C PRO A 94 -1.21 11.56 -5.22
N GLY A 95 -2.30 10.79 -5.10
CA GLY A 95 -2.60 9.69 -6.00
C GLY A 95 -3.32 8.56 -5.29
N VAL A 96 -3.14 7.36 -5.79
CA VAL A 96 -3.66 6.13 -5.18
C VAL A 96 -2.51 5.16 -4.99
N SER A 97 -2.37 4.61 -3.80
CA SER A 97 -1.50 3.48 -3.54
C SER A 97 -2.32 2.24 -3.19
N VAL A 98 -1.82 1.08 -3.56
CA VAL A 98 -2.47 -0.20 -3.32
C VAL A 98 -1.51 -1.07 -2.52
N SER A 99 -1.98 -1.54 -1.37
CA SER A 99 -1.28 -2.55 -0.57
C SER A 99 -1.85 -3.93 -0.90
N LEU A 100 -0.96 -4.87 -1.14
CA LEU A 100 -1.30 -6.29 -1.33
C LEU A 100 -0.99 -7.06 -0.04
N GLY A 101 -1.78 -8.09 0.23
CA GLY A 101 -1.60 -9.00 1.35
C GLY A 101 -2.14 -8.44 2.67
N PHE A 102 -1.39 -7.58 3.32
CA PHE A 102 -1.79 -6.98 4.59
C PHE A 102 -3.02 -6.06 4.43
N ALA A 103 -4.09 -6.38 5.12
CA ALA A 103 -5.39 -5.72 4.99
C ALA A 103 -5.76 -4.82 6.18
N SER A 104 -5.00 -4.82 7.27
CA SER A 104 -5.39 -4.19 8.54
C SER A 104 -6.80 -4.64 8.96
N ALA A 105 -7.01 -5.94 9.07
CA ALA A 105 -8.35 -6.53 9.25
C ALA A 105 -9.09 -6.00 10.48
N ASP A 106 -8.38 -5.57 11.50
CA ASP A 106 -8.91 -4.90 12.70
C ASP A 106 -9.61 -3.58 12.38
N VAL A 107 -9.13 -2.85 11.38
CA VAL A 107 -9.66 -1.56 10.93
C VAL A 107 -10.63 -1.73 9.77
N THR A 108 -10.23 -2.46 8.74
CA THR A 108 -10.99 -2.62 7.49
C THR A 108 -12.12 -3.63 7.60
N ARG A 109 -12.07 -4.50 8.63
CA ARG A 109 -12.95 -5.67 8.80
C ARG A 109 -12.87 -6.64 7.63
N ALA A 110 -11.73 -6.69 6.96
CA ALA A 110 -11.47 -7.69 5.94
C ALA A 110 -11.58 -9.11 6.54
N SER A 111 -12.10 -10.04 5.77
CA SER A 111 -12.23 -11.44 6.17
C SER A 111 -10.92 -12.24 6.04
N TYR A 112 -9.83 -11.56 5.71
CA TYR A 112 -8.50 -12.14 5.53
C TYR A 112 -7.43 -11.18 6.00
N GLU A 113 -6.27 -11.74 6.33
CA GLU A 113 -5.05 -11.03 6.67
C GLU A 113 -3.86 -11.84 6.18
N ALA A 114 -2.83 -11.18 5.69
CA ALA A 114 -1.56 -11.82 5.38
C ALA A 114 -0.44 -11.18 6.20
N PRO A 115 0.54 -11.95 6.67
CA PRO A 115 1.69 -11.43 7.41
C PRO A 115 2.70 -10.71 6.49
N VAL A 116 2.40 -10.65 5.19
CA VAL A 116 3.25 -10.05 4.16
C VAL A 116 2.55 -8.86 3.52
N GLN A 117 3.33 -7.85 3.14
CA GLN A 117 2.83 -6.64 2.49
C GLN A 117 3.70 -6.25 1.31
N MET A 118 3.07 -5.93 0.18
CA MET A 118 3.69 -5.22 -0.93
C MET A 118 2.88 -3.97 -1.22
N VAL A 119 3.55 -2.82 -1.32
CA VAL A 119 2.89 -1.55 -1.65
C VAL A 119 3.22 -1.15 -3.06
N LEU A 120 2.18 -0.93 -3.85
CA LEU A 120 2.27 -0.39 -5.21
C LEU A 120 2.00 1.10 -5.15
N LEU A 121 3.02 1.89 -5.42
CA LEU A 121 2.94 3.35 -5.45
C LEU A 121 2.75 3.82 -6.90
N GLY A 122 1.65 4.48 -7.15
CA GLY A 122 1.44 5.14 -8.42
C GLY A 122 2.18 6.49 -8.47
N ARG A 123 2.94 6.70 -9.53
CA ARG A 123 3.66 7.96 -9.74
C ARG A 123 2.93 8.82 -10.76
N ARG A 124 2.85 10.12 -10.50
CA ARG A 124 2.23 11.10 -11.42
C ARG A 124 0.85 10.66 -11.91
N GLN A 125 0.08 10.11 -11.00
CA GLN A 125 -1.26 9.64 -11.32
C GLN A 125 -2.21 10.79 -11.61
N THR A 126 -3.17 10.53 -12.48
CA THR A 126 -4.39 11.34 -12.60
C THR A 126 -5.53 10.55 -11.97
N VAL A 127 -6.26 11.18 -11.07
CA VAL A 127 -7.37 10.56 -10.36
C VAL A 127 -8.63 11.37 -10.62
N GLU A 128 -9.65 10.70 -11.14
CA GLU A 128 -10.96 11.29 -11.41
C GLU A 128 -12.04 10.53 -10.65
N VAL A 129 -12.94 11.27 -10.03
CA VAL A 129 -14.10 10.71 -9.31
C VAL A 129 -15.34 11.44 -9.74
N GLY A 130 -16.32 10.70 -10.24
CA GLY A 130 -17.58 11.28 -10.71
C GLY A 130 -17.43 12.32 -11.82
N GLY A 131 -16.42 12.15 -12.69
CA GLY A 131 -16.09 13.10 -13.76
C GLY A 131 -15.32 14.35 -13.31
N LYS A 132 -15.01 14.47 -12.01
CA LYS A 132 -14.18 15.54 -11.47
C LYS A 132 -12.76 15.04 -11.26
N LYS A 133 -11.77 15.76 -11.83
CA LYS A 133 -10.36 15.50 -11.59
C LYS A 133 -10.00 15.99 -10.19
N LEU A 134 -9.46 15.09 -9.36
CA LEU A 134 -9.00 15.40 -8.01
C LEU A 134 -7.48 15.55 -7.94
N VAL A 135 -6.77 14.74 -8.73
CA VAL A 135 -5.32 14.77 -8.85
C VAL A 135 -4.99 14.78 -10.33
N ASP A 136 -4.07 15.62 -10.74
CA ASP A 136 -3.53 15.68 -12.10
C ASP A 136 -2.02 15.56 -12.07
N ALA A 137 -1.51 14.54 -12.76
CA ALA A 137 -0.07 14.26 -12.86
C ALA A 137 0.65 14.29 -11.50
N GLY A 138 0.00 13.75 -10.44
CA GLY A 138 0.54 13.67 -9.08
C GLY A 138 0.42 14.95 -8.26
N ARG A 139 -0.45 15.87 -8.65
CA ARG A 139 -0.75 17.10 -7.88
C ARG A 139 -2.24 17.22 -7.68
N PHE A 140 -2.65 17.65 -6.49
CA PHE A 140 -4.05 17.99 -6.27
C PHE A 140 -4.48 19.12 -7.20
N ASP A 141 -5.74 19.03 -7.64
CA ASP A 141 -6.39 20.12 -8.36
C ASP A 141 -6.32 21.39 -7.50
N GLN A 142 -5.96 22.50 -8.14
CA GLN A 142 -5.74 23.75 -7.46
C GLN A 142 -7.00 24.24 -6.73
N GLU A 143 -8.16 24.09 -7.34
CA GLU A 143 -9.43 24.51 -6.74
C GLU A 143 -9.76 23.76 -5.45
N LEU A 144 -9.24 22.52 -5.29
CA LEU A 144 -9.47 21.74 -4.07
C LEU A 144 -8.61 22.21 -2.89
N VAL A 145 -7.47 22.84 -3.16
CA VAL A 145 -6.52 23.26 -2.12
C VAL A 145 -6.49 24.77 -1.91
N ASP A 146 -7.19 25.52 -2.74
CA ASP A 146 -7.31 26.96 -2.57
C ASP A 146 -7.98 27.30 -1.24
N GLY A 147 -7.37 28.20 -0.49
CA GLY A 147 -7.82 28.64 0.83
C GLY A 147 -7.45 27.72 1.99
N ILE A 148 -6.88 26.54 1.74
CA ILE A 148 -6.37 25.63 2.79
C ILE A 148 -4.86 25.50 2.78
N ASP A 149 -4.17 25.92 1.72
CA ASP A 149 -2.72 25.92 1.64
C ASP A 149 -2.16 27.10 2.45
N PRO A 150 -1.51 26.88 3.61
CA PRO A 150 -1.00 27.96 4.45
C PRO A 150 0.23 28.65 3.87
N PHE A 151 0.77 28.17 2.74
CA PHE A 151 1.96 28.69 2.08
C PHE A 151 1.65 29.46 0.78
N ARG A 152 0.40 29.84 0.60
CA ARG A 152 -0.08 30.65 -0.52
C ARG A 152 -0.76 31.93 -0.06
#